data_377db8a984a484d456dd53106761db12
#
_entry.id   377db8a984a484d456dd53106761db12
#
_cell.length_a   1.000
_cell.length_b   1.000
_cell.length_c   1.000
_cell.angle_alpha   90.00
_cell.angle_beta   90.00
_cell.angle_gamma   90.00
#
_symmetry.space_group_name_H-M   'P 1'
#
loop_
_entity.id
_entity.type
_entity.pdbx_description
1 polymer ?
#
loop_
_entity_poly.entity_id
_entity_poly.type
_entity_poly.pdbx_seq_one_letter_code
_entity_poly.pdbx_strand_id
1 'polypeptide(L)'
;MADTGKVTSLGQLIETIVSTRTTTPQTRAALIGISGIDGSGKGFITTQLDQRLRDLGWSVAVVRADDWLNLPDVCVNRDNPAEHFYDNALRLEEMFDRLILPLRNERRVDIVADCGDAKAVAYRKHHYVFRNIDILLLEGIFLFKSAYRDQFDLKVWIDSSFDIALRRAIARGQEGLPPAETKHAFETIYFPAQQVHFEHDQPREFADVVFNNDSAL
;
A
#
# COMPACT_ATOMS: atom_id res chain seq x y z
N MET A 1 -14.37 14.08 16.43
CA MET A 1 -13.30 14.12 15.41
C MET A 1 -12.04 13.68 16.12
N ALA A 2 -11.51 12.51 15.80
CA ALA A 2 -10.20 12.11 16.32
C ALA A 2 -9.15 13.06 15.71
N ASP A 3 -8.29 13.58 16.55
CA ASP A 3 -7.14 14.40 16.14
C ASP A 3 -6.21 13.47 15.34
N THR A 4 -6.31 13.53 14.03
CA THR A 4 -5.43 12.75 13.15
C THR A 4 -4.01 13.20 13.41
N GLY A 5 -3.22 12.37 14.08
CA GLY A 5 -1.86 12.70 14.48
C GLY A 5 -1.00 13.05 13.27
N LYS A 6 -0.74 14.33 13.06
CA LYS A 6 0.15 14.80 12.00
C LYS A 6 1.58 14.44 12.37
N VAL A 7 2.09 13.36 11.79
CA VAL A 7 3.48 12.93 11.96
C VAL A 7 4.33 13.65 10.93
N THR A 8 5.36 14.35 11.38
CA THR A 8 6.19 15.22 10.54
C THR A 8 7.58 14.65 10.25
N SER A 9 7.93 13.52 10.86
CA SER A 9 9.24 12.89 10.64
C SER A 9 9.16 11.36 10.62
N LEU A 10 10.09 10.75 9.90
CA LEU A 10 10.22 9.29 9.85
C LEU A 10 10.48 8.70 11.25
N GLY A 11 11.21 9.41 12.11
CA GLY A 11 11.45 8.99 13.49
C GLY A 11 10.17 8.85 14.29
N GLN A 12 9.29 9.85 14.25
CA GLN A 12 7.99 9.80 14.92
C GLN A 12 7.10 8.66 14.37
N LEU A 13 7.15 8.41 13.06
CA LEU A 13 6.40 7.31 12.47
C LEU A 13 6.91 5.95 12.98
N ILE A 14 8.23 5.76 13.08
CA ILE A 14 8.83 4.57 13.65
C ILE A 14 8.42 4.39 15.11
N GLU A 15 8.47 5.42 15.93
CA GLU A 15 8.02 5.38 17.33
C GLU A 15 6.56 4.97 17.45
N THR A 16 5.70 5.49 16.57
CA THR A 16 4.27 5.12 16.52
C THR A 16 4.10 3.64 16.15
N ILE A 17 4.82 3.14 15.14
CA ILE A 17 4.79 1.73 14.74
C ILE A 17 5.26 0.82 15.88
N VAL A 18 6.36 1.16 16.55
CA VAL A 18 6.89 0.42 17.69
C VAL A 18 5.90 0.42 18.85
N SER A 19 5.29 1.55 19.17
CA SER A 19 4.23 1.66 20.17
C SER A 19 3.04 0.76 19.83
N THR A 20 2.58 0.78 18.58
CA THR A 20 1.51 -0.10 18.10
C THR A 20 1.89 -1.56 18.28
N ARG A 21 3.13 -1.96 17.89
CA ARG A 21 3.59 -3.33 18.08
C ARG A 21 3.63 -3.75 19.55
N THR A 22 4.07 -2.88 20.44
CA THR A 22 4.18 -3.17 21.88
C THR A 22 2.81 -3.35 22.56
N THR A 23 1.78 -2.68 22.04
CA THR A 23 0.39 -2.84 22.52
C THR A 23 -0.35 -3.99 21.84
N THR A 24 0.15 -4.48 20.71
CA THR A 24 -0.41 -5.64 20.00
C THR A 24 -0.11 -6.94 20.79
N PRO A 25 -1.07 -7.87 20.92
CA PRO A 25 -0.83 -9.16 21.55
C PRO A 25 0.39 -9.91 20.96
N GLN A 26 1.20 -10.52 21.82
CA GLN A 26 2.40 -11.26 21.40
C GLN A 26 2.10 -12.47 20.50
N THR A 27 0.87 -12.96 20.53
CA THR A 27 0.39 -14.11 19.74
C THR A 27 0.24 -13.80 18.26
N ARG A 28 0.21 -12.53 17.86
CA ARG A 28 0.08 -12.09 16.46
C ARG A 28 1.05 -10.98 16.09
N ALA A 29 1.24 -10.73 14.80
CA ALA A 29 1.98 -9.58 14.31
C ALA A 29 1.10 -8.31 14.34
N ALA A 30 1.74 -7.14 14.45
CA ALA A 30 1.08 -5.86 14.20
C ALA A 30 0.97 -5.63 12.70
N LEU A 31 -0.24 -5.41 12.19
CA LEU A 31 -0.49 -5.10 10.79
C LEU A 31 -0.55 -3.58 10.59
N ILE A 32 0.45 -3.06 9.87
CA ILE A 32 0.59 -1.64 9.55
C ILE A 32 0.28 -1.43 8.08
N GLY A 33 -0.77 -0.68 7.77
CA GLY A 33 -1.10 -0.29 6.40
C GLY A 33 -0.39 1.01 6.02
N ILE A 34 0.29 1.01 4.88
CA ILE A 34 0.95 2.19 4.31
C ILE A 34 0.30 2.47 2.97
N SER A 35 -0.66 3.39 2.95
CA SER A 35 -1.42 3.72 1.76
C SER A 35 -1.23 5.19 1.34
N GLY A 36 -1.70 5.53 0.17
CA GLY A 36 -1.58 6.85 -0.44
C GLY A 36 -1.79 6.73 -1.95
N ILE A 37 -1.86 7.86 -2.65
CA ILE A 37 -2.05 7.85 -4.11
C ILE A 37 -0.85 7.24 -4.84
N ASP A 38 -1.07 6.83 -6.10
CA ASP A 38 0.04 6.43 -6.96
C ASP A 38 1.07 7.56 -7.08
N GLY A 39 2.36 7.20 -7.00
CA GLY A 39 3.45 8.18 -7.03
C GLY A 39 3.68 8.95 -5.72
N SER A 40 2.90 8.73 -4.65
CA SER A 40 3.08 9.42 -3.37
C SER A 40 4.39 9.09 -2.63
N GLY A 41 5.13 8.05 -3.06
CA GLY A 41 6.40 7.64 -2.46
C GLY A 41 6.26 6.59 -1.35
N LYS A 42 5.13 5.91 -1.26
CA LYS A 42 4.88 4.82 -0.30
C LYS A 42 6.02 3.80 -0.22
N GLY A 43 6.42 3.25 -1.36
CA GLY A 43 7.46 2.23 -1.41
C GLY A 43 8.82 2.71 -0.88
N PHE A 44 9.18 3.98 -1.13
CA PHE A 44 10.39 4.59 -0.58
C PHE A 44 10.33 4.70 0.94
N ILE A 45 9.22 5.21 1.47
CA ILE A 45 9.00 5.32 2.92
C ILE A 45 8.97 3.93 3.56
N THR A 46 8.28 2.96 2.96
CA THR A 46 8.22 1.57 3.45
C THR A 46 9.60 0.93 3.53
N THR A 47 10.46 1.16 2.53
CA THR A 47 11.84 0.64 2.54
C THR A 47 12.65 1.22 3.70
N GLN A 48 12.51 2.52 3.99
CA GLN A 48 13.19 3.14 5.11
C GLN A 48 12.65 2.64 6.47
N LEU A 49 11.33 2.44 6.58
CA LEU A 49 10.71 1.87 7.77
C LEU A 49 11.20 0.44 8.02
N ASP A 50 11.22 -0.41 7.00
CA ASP A 50 11.71 -1.80 7.11
C ASP A 50 13.15 -1.83 7.64
N GLN A 51 14.06 -1.06 7.02
CA GLN A 51 15.45 -1.02 7.46
C GLN A 51 15.57 -0.56 8.92
N ARG A 52 14.95 0.54 9.28
CA ARG A 52 15.04 1.10 10.62
C ARG A 52 14.42 0.22 11.70
N LEU A 53 13.28 -0.42 11.41
CA LEU A 53 12.65 -1.35 12.35
C LEU A 53 13.52 -2.60 12.56
N ARG A 54 14.18 -3.12 11.51
CA ARG A 54 15.15 -4.22 11.64
C ARG A 54 16.38 -3.81 12.43
N ASP A 55 16.90 -2.60 12.23
CA ASP A 55 18.04 -2.07 13.01
C ASP A 55 17.70 -1.97 14.52
N LEU A 56 16.42 -1.77 14.85
CA LEU A 56 15.90 -1.82 16.22
C LEU A 56 15.64 -3.25 16.74
N GLY A 57 15.91 -4.29 15.96
CA GLY A 57 15.80 -5.68 16.34
C GLY A 57 14.42 -6.31 16.09
N TRP A 58 13.49 -5.63 15.39
CA TRP A 58 12.17 -6.19 15.06
C TRP A 58 12.25 -7.12 13.85
N SER A 59 11.46 -8.20 13.89
CA SER A 59 11.26 -9.07 12.73
C SER A 59 10.14 -8.50 11.87
N VAL A 60 10.48 -8.03 10.66
CA VAL A 60 9.57 -7.31 9.77
C VAL A 60 9.29 -8.14 8.52
N ALA A 61 8.02 -8.25 8.14
CA ALA A 61 7.60 -8.66 6.81
C ALA A 61 7.11 -7.43 6.03
N VAL A 62 7.51 -7.32 4.78
CA VAL A 62 6.97 -6.32 3.84
C VAL A 62 6.21 -7.03 2.75
N VAL A 63 4.95 -6.66 2.55
CA VAL A 63 4.10 -7.12 1.45
C VAL A 63 3.68 -5.91 0.63
N ARG A 64 3.83 -6.02 -0.69
CA ARG A 64 3.40 -4.99 -1.63
C ARG A 64 2.12 -5.44 -2.31
N ALA A 65 1.07 -4.62 -2.22
CA ALA A 65 -0.18 -4.91 -2.91
C ALA A 65 -0.03 -4.91 -4.44
N ASP A 66 0.97 -4.19 -4.96
CA ASP A 66 1.28 -4.18 -6.40
C ASP A 66 1.65 -5.56 -6.95
N ASP A 67 2.16 -6.48 -6.12
CA ASP A 67 2.38 -7.89 -6.51
C ASP A 67 1.04 -8.65 -6.69
N TRP A 68 -0.07 -8.10 -6.22
CA TRP A 68 -1.42 -8.66 -6.30
C TRP A 68 -2.32 -7.92 -7.30
N LEU A 69 -1.72 -7.19 -8.25
CA LEU A 69 -2.46 -6.62 -9.37
C LEU A 69 -3.13 -7.71 -10.18
N ASN A 70 -4.33 -7.42 -10.65
CA ASN A 70 -4.94 -8.18 -11.73
C ASN A 70 -4.18 -7.93 -13.05
N LEU A 71 -4.36 -8.83 -14.01
CA LEU A 71 -3.80 -8.63 -15.34
C LEU A 71 -4.42 -7.39 -16.01
N PRO A 72 -3.68 -6.69 -16.90
CA PRO A 72 -4.15 -5.47 -17.54
C PRO A 72 -5.54 -5.58 -18.19
N ASP A 73 -5.85 -6.72 -18.81
CA ASP A 73 -7.16 -6.97 -19.44
C ASP A 73 -8.32 -7.00 -18.42
N VAL A 74 -8.03 -7.28 -17.15
CA VAL A 74 -9.01 -7.24 -16.06
C VAL A 74 -9.07 -5.86 -15.42
N CYS A 75 -7.95 -5.14 -15.35
CA CYS A 75 -7.88 -3.84 -14.70
C CYS A 75 -8.49 -2.69 -15.50
N VAL A 76 -8.57 -2.82 -16.83
CA VAL A 76 -8.92 -1.72 -17.71
C VAL A 76 -10.26 -1.98 -18.39
N ASN A 77 -11.18 -1.02 -18.24
CA ASN A 77 -12.44 -0.94 -18.97
C ASN A 77 -12.52 0.42 -19.66
N ARG A 78 -12.92 0.44 -20.94
CA ARG A 78 -12.96 1.67 -21.74
C ARG A 78 -14.17 2.57 -21.41
N ASP A 79 -15.27 1.99 -20.96
CA ASP A 79 -16.52 2.72 -20.72
C ASP A 79 -16.49 3.47 -19.39
N ASN A 80 -15.83 2.88 -18.37
CA ASN A 80 -15.65 3.49 -17.04
C ASN A 80 -14.30 3.13 -16.44
N PRO A 81 -13.21 3.72 -16.94
CA PRO A 81 -11.86 3.27 -16.59
C PRO A 81 -11.51 3.51 -15.12
N ALA A 82 -11.98 4.60 -14.53
CA ALA A 82 -11.62 4.98 -13.16
C ALA A 82 -12.27 4.07 -12.11
N GLU A 83 -13.59 3.94 -12.14
CA GLU A 83 -14.32 3.05 -11.21
C GLU A 83 -13.91 1.60 -11.41
N HIS A 84 -13.77 1.18 -12.67
CA HIS A 84 -13.36 -0.18 -12.96
C HIS A 84 -11.95 -0.48 -12.41
N PHE A 85 -11.01 0.43 -12.56
CA PHE A 85 -9.67 0.29 -11.99
C PHE A 85 -9.73 0.30 -10.46
N TYR A 86 -10.50 1.21 -9.85
CA TYR A 86 -10.70 1.20 -8.41
C TYR A 86 -11.22 -0.16 -7.90
N ASP A 87 -12.19 -0.76 -8.60
CA ASP A 87 -12.79 -2.02 -8.16
C ASP A 87 -11.92 -3.24 -8.44
N ASN A 88 -11.22 -3.26 -9.57
CA ASN A 88 -10.60 -4.45 -10.12
C ASN A 88 -9.08 -4.42 -10.24
N ALA A 89 -8.40 -3.34 -9.84
CA ALA A 89 -6.95 -3.28 -9.96
C ALA A 89 -6.24 -4.33 -9.10
N LEU A 90 -6.71 -4.52 -7.87
CA LEU A 90 -6.06 -5.37 -6.87
C LEU A 90 -6.95 -6.56 -6.46
N ARG A 91 -6.35 -7.73 -6.33
CA ARG A 91 -6.97 -8.94 -5.76
C ARG A 91 -6.91 -8.90 -4.22
N LEU A 92 -7.54 -7.84 -3.62
CA LEU A 92 -7.44 -7.58 -2.18
C LEU A 92 -8.01 -8.73 -1.36
N GLU A 93 -9.19 -9.25 -1.71
CA GLU A 93 -9.81 -10.36 -0.99
C GLU A 93 -8.88 -11.58 -0.94
N GLU A 94 -8.36 -12.01 -2.10
CA GLU A 94 -7.43 -13.15 -2.17
C GLU A 94 -6.15 -12.86 -1.36
N MET A 95 -5.60 -11.65 -1.44
CA MET A 95 -4.41 -11.26 -0.71
C MET A 95 -4.62 -11.30 0.80
N PHE A 96 -5.73 -10.75 1.28
CA PHE A 96 -6.06 -10.75 2.71
C PHE A 96 -6.28 -12.17 3.22
N ASP A 97 -7.08 -12.97 2.55
CA ASP A 97 -7.45 -14.31 3.00
C ASP A 97 -6.26 -15.28 2.99
N ARG A 98 -5.43 -15.23 1.95
CA ARG A 98 -4.36 -16.21 1.75
C ARG A 98 -3.03 -15.81 2.35
N LEU A 99 -2.75 -14.51 2.48
CA LEU A 99 -1.44 -14.03 2.92
C LEU A 99 -1.54 -13.16 4.18
N ILE A 100 -2.31 -12.07 4.13
CA ILE A 100 -2.23 -11.03 5.16
C ILE A 100 -2.78 -11.51 6.51
N LEU A 101 -4.01 -12.03 6.52
CA LEU A 101 -4.64 -12.47 7.78
C LEU A 101 -3.94 -13.70 8.39
N PRO A 102 -3.55 -14.74 7.63
CA PRO A 102 -2.74 -15.83 8.18
C PRO A 102 -1.40 -15.34 8.74
N LEU A 103 -0.66 -14.49 8.00
CA LEU A 103 0.63 -13.96 8.45
C LEU A 103 0.49 -13.09 9.71
N ARG A 104 -0.54 -12.23 9.76
CA ARG A 104 -0.86 -11.44 10.95
C ARG A 104 -1.16 -12.34 12.16
N ASN A 105 -2.03 -13.31 12.00
CA ASN A 105 -2.56 -14.09 13.11
C ASN A 105 -1.57 -15.16 13.63
N GLU A 106 -0.80 -15.79 12.73
CA GLU A 106 0.13 -16.87 13.07
C GLU A 106 1.59 -16.43 13.10
N ARG A 107 1.90 -15.19 12.71
CA ARG A 107 3.26 -14.64 12.59
C ARG A 107 4.17 -15.41 11.62
N ARG A 108 3.57 -16.24 10.80
CA ARG A 108 4.26 -17.06 9.79
C ARG A 108 3.33 -17.37 8.62
N VAL A 109 3.90 -17.59 7.47
CA VAL A 109 3.22 -18.12 6.29
C VAL A 109 4.24 -18.83 5.38
N ASP A 110 3.76 -19.83 4.68
CA ASP A 110 4.54 -20.56 3.65
C ASP A 110 3.55 -20.94 2.54
N ILE A 111 3.42 -20.06 1.53
CA ILE A 111 2.44 -20.20 0.44
C ILE A 111 3.02 -19.81 -0.91
N VAL A 112 2.48 -20.45 -1.95
CA VAL A 112 2.69 -20.00 -3.33
C VAL A 112 1.43 -19.30 -3.82
N ALA A 113 1.59 -18.07 -4.32
CA ALA A 113 0.49 -17.27 -4.87
C ALA A 113 0.82 -16.78 -6.28
N ASP A 114 -0.22 -16.41 -7.00
CA ASP A 114 -0.11 -15.73 -8.28
C ASP A 114 0.22 -14.26 -8.07
N CYS A 115 1.28 -13.78 -8.71
CA CYS A 115 1.68 -12.39 -8.73
C CYS A 115 1.51 -11.81 -10.12
N GLY A 116 0.89 -10.63 -10.19
CA GLY A 116 0.77 -9.81 -11.39
C GLY A 116 1.60 -8.53 -11.26
N ASP A 117 1.81 -7.86 -12.35
CA ASP A 117 2.29 -6.48 -12.40
C ASP A 117 1.63 -5.75 -13.57
N ALA A 118 1.82 -4.44 -13.66
CA ALA A 118 1.18 -3.58 -14.65
C ALA A 118 1.49 -3.93 -16.12
N LYS A 119 2.49 -4.79 -16.37
CA LYS A 119 2.92 -5.23 -17.71
C LYS A 119 2.72 -6.73 -17.89
N ALA A 120 2.20 -7.43 -16.90
CA ALA A 120 2.08 -8.87 -16.94
C ALA A 120 1.09 -9.31 -18.02
N VAL A 121 1.49 -10.25 -18.85
CA VAL A 121 0.59 -10.96 -19.80
C VAL A 121 0.04 -12.25 -19.19
N ALA A 122 0.63 -12.69 -18.07
CA ALA A 122 0.20 -13.84 -17.29
C ALA A 122 0.73 -13.71 -15.86
N TYR A 123 0.03 -14.31 -14.91
CA TYR A 123 0.53 -14.37 -13.54
C TYR A 123 1.79 -15.22 -13.45
N ARG A 124 2.74 -14.79 -12.61
CA ARG A 124 3.91 -15.56 -12.19
C ARG A 124 3.70 -16.12 -10.78
N LYS A 125 4.21 -17.29 -10.50
CA LYS A 125 4.17 -17.84 -9.14
C LYS A 125 5.23 -17.17 -8.28
N HIS A 126 4.83 -16.76 -7.08
CA HIS A 126 5.75 -16.25 -6.05
C HIS A 126 5.57 -17.07 -4.76
N HIS A 127 6.69 -17.42 -4.12
CA HIS A 127 6.70 -18.17 -2.89
C HIS A 127 6.95 -17.21 -1.71
N TYR A 128 5.91 -16.97 -0.92
CA TYR A 128 5.97 -16.18 0.31
C TYR A 128 6.34 -17.09 1.47
N VAL A 129 7.49 -16.82 2.09
CA VAL A 129 7.96 -17.54 3.29
C VAL A 129 8.33 -16.53 4.35
N PHE A 130 7.53 -16.44 5.40
CA PHE A 130 7.78 -15.60 6.55
C PHE A 130 7.70 -16.41 7.83
N ARG A 131 8.52 -16.08 8.84
CA ARG A 131 8.58 -16.79 10.11
C ARG A 131 8.85 -15.83 11.27
N ASN A 132 8.10 -16.01 12.37
CA ASN A 132 8.25 -15.25 13.61
C ASN A 132 8.17 -13.73 13.42
N ILE A 133 7.25 -13.26 12.58
CA ILE A 133 7.13 -11.83 12.25
C ILE A 133 6.51 -11.07 13.42
N ASP A 134 7.09 -9.93 13.76
CA ASP A 134 6.58 -8.99 14.75
C ASP A 134 5.70 -7.92 14.14
N ILE A 135 6.14 -7.41 12.98
CA ILE A 135 5.52 -6.29 12.27
C ILE A 135 5.31 -6.70 10.81
N LEU A 136 4.08 -6.56 10.33
CA LEU A 136 3.72 -6.73 8.93
C LEU A 136 3.42 -5.35 8.33
N LEU A 137 4.29 -4.88 7.44
CA LEU A 137 4.07 -3.68 6.64
C LEU A 137 3.37 -4.08 5.34
N LEU A 138 2.13 -3.67 5.16
CA LEU A 138 1.39 -3.81 3.91
C LEU A 138 1.36 -2.46 3.20
N GLU A 139 2.00 -2.38 2.02
CA GLU A 139 2.10 -1.17 1.22
C GLU A 139 1.29 -1.29 -0.06
N GLY A 140 0.51 -0.25 -0.39
CA GLY A 140 -0.22 -0.19 -1.65
C GLY A 140 -1.26 0.91 -1.75
N ILE A 141 -1.87 1.00 -2.94
CA ILE A 141 -3.07 1.81 -3.17
C ILE A 141 -4.31 1.09 -2.62
N PHE A 142 -5.38 1.81 -2.38
CA PHE A 142 -6.72 1.28 -2.04
C PHE A 142 -6.80 0.38 -0.79
N LEU A 143 -5.77 0.36 0.06
CA LEU A 143 -5.73 -0.51 1.25
C LEU A 143 -6.82 -0.16 2.27
N PHE A 144 -7.22 1.12 2.32
CA PHE A 144 -8.18 1.61 3.30
C PHE A 144 -9.61 1.65 2.76
N LYS A 145 -9.93 0.80 1.77
CA LYS A 145 -11.32 0.50 1.41
C LYS A 145 -12.09 0.08 2.66
N SER A 146 -13.35 0.49 2.76
CA SER A 146 -14.21 0.26 3.92
C SER A 146 -14.29 -1.22 4.34
N ALA A 147 -14.18 -2.15 3.40
CA ALA A 147 -14.15 -3.59 3.66
C ALA A 147 -12.89 -4.08 4.39
N TYR A 148 -11.76 -3.37 4.31
CA TYR A 148 -10.47 -3.85 4.83
C TYR A 148 -9.86 -2.96 5.91
N ARG A 149 -10.21 -1.67 5.99
CA ARG A 149 -9.56 -0.69 6.87
C ARG A 149 -9.55 -1.08 8.36
N ASP A 150 -10.54 -1.84 8.82
CA ASP A 150 -10.65 -2.26 10.22
C ASP A 150 -9.75 -3.46 10.55
N GLN A 151 -9.07 -4.03 9.58
CA GLN A 151 -8.08 -5.10 9.79
C GLN A 151 -6.73 -4.57 10.29
N PHE A 152 -6.44 -3.30 10.06
CA PHE A 152 -5.15 -2.70 10.41
C PHE A 152 -5.07 -2.28 11.86
N ASP A 153 -3.90 -2.51 12.48
CA ASP A 153 -3.58 -2.00 13.82
C ASP A 153 -3.11 -0.55 13.78
N LEU A 154 -2.54 -0.13 12.63
CA LEU A 154 -2.18 1.25 12.35
C LEU A 154 -2.34 1.53 10.85
N LYS A 155 -3.03 2.61 10.53
CA LYS A 155 -3.25 3.11 9.17
C LYS A 155 -2.43 4.37 8.95
N VAL A 156 -1.44 4.29 8.04
CA VAL A 156 -0.57 5.41 7.67
C VAL A 156 -0.92 5.86 6.26
N TRP A 157 -1.33 7.12 6.12
CA TRP A 157 -1.55 7.75 4.82
C TRP A 157 -0.32 8.58 4.42
N ILE A 158 0.30 8.23 3.30
CA ILE A 158 1.39 9.01 2.70
C ILE A 158 0.77 10.08 1.82
N ASP A 159 0.77 11.30 2.34
CA ASP A 159 0.14 12.46 1.71
C ASP A 159 1.09 13.09 0.70
N SER A 160 0.60 13.28 -0.52
CA SER A 160 1.31 13.94 -1.61
C SER A 160 0.30 14.55 -2.59
N SER A 161 0.64 15.68 -3.18
CA SER A 161 -0.17 16.27 -4.25
C SER A 161 -0.11 15.44 -5.53
N PHE A 162 -1.18 15.47 -6.32
CA PHE A 162 -1.20 14.80 -7.63
C PHE A 162 -0.08 15.29 -8.56
N ASP A 163 0.28 16.57 -8.51
CA ASP A 163 1.36 17.15 -9.32
C ASP A 163 2.73 16.55 -8.98
N ILE A 164 3.04 16.41 -7.70
CA ILE A 164 4.29 15.80 -7.24
C ILE A 164 4.29 14.29 -7.54
N ALA A 165 3.18 13.62 -7.30
CA ALA A 165 3.01 12.21 -7.58
C ALA A 165 3.22 11.91 -9.09
N LEU A 166 2.63 12.72 -9.99
CA LEU A 166 2.82 12.58 -11.44
C LEU A 166 4.28 12.78 -11.85
N ARG A 167 4.93 13.84 -11.34
CA ARG A 167 6.36 14.08 -11.64
C ARG A 167 7.23 12.90 -11.23
N ARG A 168 6.98 12.34 -10.05
CA ARG A 168 7.71 11.15 -9.55
C ARG A 168 7.43 9.91 -10.40
N ALA A 169 6.18 9.68 -10.79
CA ALA A 169 5.80 8.56 -11.64
C ALA A 169 6.51 8.62 -13.01
N ILE A 170 6.51 9.79 -13.65
CA ILE A 170 7.20 10.01 -14.93
C ILE A 170 8.72 9.79 -14.78
N ALA A 171 9.33 10.36 -13.73
CA ALA A 171 10.77 10.20 -13.48
C ALA A 171 11.18 8.75 -13.20
N ARG A 172 10.32 8.00 -12.50
CA ARG A 172 10.55 6.59 -12.16
C ARG A 172 10.41 5.65 -13.37
N GLY A 173 9.50 5.95 -14.31
CA GLY A 173 9.26 5.17 -15.53
C GLY A 173 8.85 3.70 -15.27
N GLN A 174 8.26 3.41 -14.12
CA GLN A 174 7.94 2.04 -13.69
C GLN A 174 6.90 1.38 -14.60
N GLU A 175 5.94 2.14 -15.10
CA GLU A 175 4.91 1.70 -16.03
C GLU A 175 5.50 1.26 -17.39
N GLY A 176 6.77 1.66 -17.68
CA GLY A 176 7.46 1.38 -18.94
C GLY A 176 6.86 2.05 -20.15
N LEU A 177 6.04 3.07 -19.91
CA LEU A 177 5.44 3.91 -20.93
C LEU A 177 6.30 5.16 -21.15
N PRO A 178 6.25 5.76 -22.35
CA PRO A 178 6.79 7.10 -22.58
C PRO A 178 6.16 8.13 -21.63
N PRO A 179 6.87 9.23 -21.29
CA PRO A 179 6.37 10.24 -20.36
C PRO A 179 4.96 10.78 -20.68
N ALA A 180 4.65 10.98 -21.96
CA ALA A 180 3.34 11.46 -22.39
C ALA A 180 2.22 10.44 -22.15
N GLU A 181 2.49 9.16 -22.39
CA GLU A 181 1.55 8.07 -22.16
C GLU A 181 1.37 7.80 -20.66
N THR A 182 2.46 7.85 -19.89
CA THR A 182 2.40 7.80 -18.41
C THR A 182 1.50 8.91 -17.89
N LYS A 183 1.73 10.16 -18.33
CA LYS A 183 0.89 11.30 -17.94
C LYS A 183 -0.59 11.05 -18.28
N HIS A 184 -0.86 10.59 -19.49
CA HIS A 184 -2.23 10.31 -19.95
C HIS A 184 -2.90 9.24 -19.06
N ALA A 185 -2.22 8.13 -18.78
CA ALA A 185 -2.76 7.08 -17.92
C ALA A 185 -3.06 7.58 -16.49
N PHE A 186 -2.16 8.41 -15.93
CA PHE A 186 -2.38 9.00 -14.62
C PHE A 186 -3.58 9.95 -14.59
N GLU A 187 -3.73 10.81 -15.60
CA GLU A 187 -4.81 11.79 -15.68
C GLU A 187 -6.18 11.17 -16.02
N THR A 188 -6.21 10.05 -16.74
CA THR A 188 -7.48 9.46 -17.23
C THR A 188 -7.92 8.21 -16.48
N ILE A 189 -7.02 7.53 -15.77
CA ILE A 189 -7.34 6.27 -15.07
C ILE A 189 -6.95 6.36 -13.60
N TYR A 190 -5.64 6.50 -13.30
CA TYR A 190 -5.15 6.27 -11.93
C TYR A 190 -5.60 7.36 -10.96
N PHE A 191 -5.45 8.64 -11.28
CA PHE A 191 -5.90 9.73 -10.41
C PHE A 191 -7.43 9.80 -10.28
N PRO A 192 -8.22 9.66 -11.36
CA PRO A 192 -9.66 9.52 -11.21
C PRO A 192 -10.07 8.32 -10.32
N ALA A 193 -9.39 7.18 -10.41
CA ALA A 193 -9.64 6.04 -9.52
C ALA A 193 -9.29 6.35 -8.05
N GLN A 194 -8.24 7.16 -7.80
CA GLN A 194 -7.96 7.66 -6.44
C GLN A 194 -9.04 8.62 -5.94
N GLN A 195 -9.65 9.42 -6.82
CA GLN A 195 -10.78 10.28 -6.44
C GLN A 195 -12.00 9.44 -6.06
N VAL A 196 -12.31 8.37 -6.80
CA VAL A 196 -13.35 7.40 -6.40
C VAL A 196 -13.08 6.83 -5.01
N HIS A 197 -11.82 6.46 -4.71
CA HIS A 197 -11.43 5.99 -3.37
C HIS A 197 -11.62 7.07 -2.30
N PHE A 198 -11.31 8.33 -2.59
CA PHE A 198 -11.53 9.43 -1.66
C PHE A 198 -13.02 9.64 -1.36
N GLU A 199 -13.87 9.57 -2.38
CA GLU A 199 -15.31 9.78 -2.25
C GLU A 199 -15.98 8.62 -1.48
N HIS A 200 -15.62 7.38 -1.78
CA HIS A 200 -16.25 6.20 -1.19
C HIS A 200 -15.71 5.86 0.21
N ASP A 201 -14.40 5.96 0.40
CA ASP A 201 -13.74 5.40 1.58
C ASP A 201 -13.12 6.44 2.50
N GLN A 202 -12.91 7.67 2.03
CA GLN A 202 -12.28 8.75 2.81
C GLN A 202 -10.97 8.30 3.49
N PRO A 203 -10.02 7.69 2.75
CA PRO A 203 -8.91 6.95 3.33
C PRO A 203 -7.98 7.81 4.19
N ARG A 204 -7.85 9.11 3.86
CA ARG A 204 -7.05 10.08 4.63
C ARG A 204 -7.68 10.41 5.97
N GLU A 205 -9.02 10.47 6.03
CA GLU A 205 -9.76 10.79 7.25
C GLU A 205 -9.79 9.62 8.23
N PHE A 206 -9.79 8.39 7.70
CA PHE A 206 -9.72 7.16 8.49
C PHE A 206 -8.29 6.73 8.82
N ALA A 207 -7.27 7.40 8.29
CA ALA A 207 -5.89 7.15 8.68
C ALA A 207 -5.62 7.60 10.12
N ASP A 208 -4.89 6.78 10.87
CA ASP A 208 -4.45 7.12 12.23
C ASP A 208 -3.29 8.12 12.19
N VAL A 209 -2.49 8.05 11.11
CA VAL A 209 -1.33 8.92 10.86
C VAL A 209 -1.36 9.43 9.43
N VAL A 210 -1.18 10.73 9.26
CA VAL A 210 -0.92 11.36 7.95
C VAL A 210 0.53 11.82 7.91
N PHE A 211 1.31 11.21 7.01
CA PHE A 211 2.72 11.54 6.79
C PHE A 211 2.86 12.38 5.52
N ASN A 212 3.22 13.65 5.67
CA ASN A 212 3.42 14.53 4.53
C ASN A 212 4.71 14.18 3.78
N ASN A 213 4.60 13.84 2.50
CA ASN A 213 5.72 13.52 1.61
C ASN A 213 5.70 14.38 0.34
N ASP A 214 5.28 15.64 0.48
CA ASP A 214 5.16 16.60 -0.63
C ASP A 214 6.43 17.43 -0.85
N SER A 215 7.52 17.10 -0.16
CA SER A 215 8.82 17.74 -0.40
C SER A 215 9.29 17.42 -1.84
N ALA A 216 9.66 18.46 -2.58
CA ALA A 216 10.23 18.33 -3.93
C ALA A 216 11.47 17.41 -3.90
N LEU A 217 11.61 16.62 -4.96
CA LEU A 217 12.83 15.86 -5.28
C LEU A 217 14.02 16.79 -5.39
#